data_d7ce29d56e51e63bd350e2080755a99c
#
_entry.id   d7ce29d56e51e63bd350e2080755a99c
#
_cell.length_a   1.000
_cell.length_b   1.000
_cell.length_c   1.000
_cell.angle_alpha   90.00
_cell.angle_beta   90.00
_cell.angle_gamma   90.00
#
_symmetry.space_group_name_H-M   'P 1'
#
loop_
_entity.id
_entity.type
_entity.pdbx_description
1 polymer ?
#
loop_
_entity_poly.entity_id
_entity_poly.type
_entity_poly.pdbx_seq_one_letter_code
_entity_poly.pdbx_strand_id
1 'polypeptide(L)'
;MKKFLSLIILAMLFSRVDAQPFSLKSTGPAKAFHLNIYYGTEGKGAFVQYRGQQGLIPLKLKSRAVRGNVKDKLGPSKITYVWDELVGGKLTGSYGLTQEADKLSKVWYTRNKDARVFQLERESEQEGETGLDKYLLHGVLISFYHSPNGLLSFSYPDGLAQNLQLPEFDRPDPVRQGIIADYNFDGYDDVAFSIPDAGMGVYRTFSIYLYNPESKHFQLLAEPNDSKASCFGFCDVTVDRKNKLLMTSCRGAATWWKDAYRFISGGKLVWVRSIKSQ
;
A
#
# COMPACT_ATOMS: atom_id res chain seq x y z
N MET A 1 3.61 -44.36 -34.12
CA MET A 1 2.76 -43.40 -33.43
C MET A 1 3.61 -42.60 -32.46
N LYS A 2 4.05 -41.41 -32.85
CA LYS A 2 4.89 -40.52 -32.04
C LYS A 2 3.99 -39.61 -31.19
N LYS A 3 4.03 -39.76 -29.86
CA LYS A 3 3.32 -38.88 -28.93
C LYS A 3 4.17 -37.60 -28.79
N PHE A 4 3.66 -36.50 -29.32
CA PHE A 4 4.17 -35.17 -29.04
C PHE A 4 3.74 -34.77 -27.60
N LEU A 5 4.72 -34.70 -26.71
CA LEU A 5 4.53 -34.14 -25.36
C LEU A 5 4.68 -32.63 -25.49
N SER A 6 3.56 -31.94 -25.49
CA SER A 6 3.50 -30.47 -25.52
C SER A 6 3.84 -29.93 -24.14
N LEU A 7 5.06 -29.45 -23.96
CA LEU A 7 5.53 -28.80 -22.75
C LEU A 7 4.97 -27.36 -22.73
N ILE A 8 3.87 -27.13 -22.02
CA ILE A 8 3.35 -25.78 -21.78
C ILE A 8 4.25 -25.15 -20.73
N ILE A 9 5.18 -24.31 -21.17
CA ILE A 9 5.96 -23.42 -20.30
C ILE A 9 4.99 -22.29 -19.87
N LEU A 10 4.45 -22.41 -18.66
CA LEU A 10 3.71 -21.34 -18.00
C LEU A 10 4.74 -20.27 -17.60
N ALA A 11 4.93 -19.27 -18.45
CA ALA A 11 5.72 -18.09 -18.12
C ALA A 11 5.00 -17.34 -17.02
N MET A 12 5.42 -17.54 -15.77
CA MET A 12 5.03 -16.68 -14.66
C MET A 12 5.60 -15.28 -14.95
N LEU A 13 4.73 -14.38 -15.38
CA LEU A 13 4.99 -12.96 -15.43
C LEU A 13 5.14 -12.46 -13.99
N PHE A 14 6.37 -12.48 -13.50
CA PHE A 14 6.72 -11.76 -12.28
C PHE A 14 6.54 -10.27 -12.57
N SER A 15 5.42 -9.70 -12.18
CA SER A 15 5.28 -8.25 -12.08
C SER A 15 6.27 -7.80 -11.02
N ARG A 16 7.38 -7.20 -11.45
CA ARG A 16 8.26 -6.47 -10.55
C ARG A 16 7.41 -5.34 -9.97
N VAL A 17 7.15 -5.40 -8.68
CA VAL A 17 6.63 -4.25 -7.94
C VAL A 17 7.85 -3.37 -7.74
N ASP A 18 7.96 -2.29 -8.52
CA ASP A 18 8.99 -1.29 -8.27
C ASP A 18 8.75 -0.69 -6.89
N ALA A 19 9.78 -0.82 -6.08
CA ALA A 19 9.83 -0.18 -4.78
C ALA A 19 9.83 1.35 -4.96
N GLN A 20 9.15 2.02 -4.05
CA GLN A 20 9.30 3.46 -3.90
C GLN A 20 10.63 3.77 -3.18
N PRO A 21 11.22 4.95 -3.35
CA PRO A 21 10.65 6.16 -3.94
C PRO A 21 10.77 6.22 -5.45
N PHE A 22 9.88 6.99 -6.09
CA PHE A 22 10.13 7.44 -7.45
C PHE A 22 10.92 8.74 -7.38
N SER A 23 12.20 8.67 -7.73
CA SER A 23 13.08 9.84 -7.84
C SER A 23 12.75 10.62 -9.12
N LEU A 24 12.49 11.90 -8.98
CA LEU A 24 12.02 12.78 -10.04
C LEU A 24 12.91 14.04 -10.13
N LYS A 25 13.11 14.50 -11.37
CA LYS A 25 13.81 15.73 -11.69
C LYS A 25 12.93 16.63 -12.55
N SER A 26 12.88 17.91 -12.23
CA SER A 26 12.20 18.87 -13.08
C SER A 26 12.97 19.13 -14.37
N THR A 27 12.23 19.24 -15.48
CA THR A 27 12.76 19.58 -16.81
C THR A 27 12.35 20.99 -17.20
N GLY A 28 13.09 21.59 -18.15
CA GLY A 28 12.81 22.93 -18.68
C GLY A 28 13.90 23.96 -18.30
N PRO A 29 13.71 25.24 -18.71
CA PRO A 29 14.75 26.28 -18.63
C PRO A 29 15.00 26.83 -17.22
N ALA A 30 14.11 26.53 -16.25
CA ALA A 30 14.32 26.95 -14.86
C ALA A 30 15.39 26.08 -14.18
N LYS A 31 15.96 26.59 -13.05
CA LYS A 31 16.88 25.79 -12.23
C LYS A 31 16.21 24.48 -11.86
N ALA A 32 16.82 23.38 -12.25
CA ALA A 32 16.30 22.05 -11.96
C ALA A 32 16.24 21.80 -10.43
N PHE A 33 15.17 21.14 -10.01
CA PHE A 33 15.04 20.61 -8.65
C PHE A 33 14.76 19.11 -8.72
N HIS A 34 15.09 18.42 -7.62
CA HIS A 34 14.97 16.98 -7.49
C HIS A 34 14.13 16.67 -6.27
N LEU A 35 13.27 15.68 -6.38
CA LEU A 35 12.44 15.21 -5.29
C LEU A 35 12.16 13.72 -5.39
N ASN A 36 11.82 13.13 -4.27
CA ASN A 36 11.26 11.80 -4.19
C ASN A 36 9.76 11.91 -3.91
N ILE A 37 8.95 11.16 -4.64
CA ILE A 37 7.53 11.00 -4.37
C ILE A 37 7.26 9.59 -3.86
N TYR A 38 6.48 9.50 -2.79
CA TYR A 38 6.04 8.28 -2.14
C TYR A 38 4.52 8.24 -2.09
N TYR A 39 3.92 7.08 -2.27
CA TYR A 39 2.48 6.88 -2.08
C TYR A 39 2.16 5.39 -1.92
N GLY A 40 1.17 5.07 -1.11
CA GLY A 40 0.68 3.71 -0.88
C GLY A 40 -0.47 3.33 -1.81
N THR A 41 -1.17 2.29 -1.41
CA THR A 41 -2.33 1.77 -2.12
C THR A 41 -3.35 2.87 -2.39
N GLU A 42 -3.88 2.88 -3.62
CA GLU A 42 -4.86 3.86 -4.10
C GLU A 42 -4.39 5.32 -4.06
N GLY A 43 -3.07 5.57 -3.96
CA GLY A 43 -2.51 6.92 -3.87
C GLY A 43 -2.60 7.55 -2.48
N LYS A 44 -2.91 6.76 -1.45
CA LYS A 44 -2.98 7.19 -0.05
C LYS A 44 -1.59 7.26 0.58
N GLY A 45 -1.48 7.93 1.72
CA GLY A 45 -0.21 8.09 2.44
C GLY A 45 0.88 8.78 1.64
N ALA A 46 0.49 9.62 0.69
CA ALA A 46 1.40 10.24 -0.24
C ALA A 46 2.14 11.44 0.37
N PHE A 47 3.40 11.59 0.00
CA PHE A 47 4.21 12.77 0.33
C PHE A 47 5.35 12.94 -0.66
N VAL A 48 5.93 14.13 -0.68
CA VAL A 48 7.17 14.41 -1.40
C VAL A 48 8.26 14.87 -0.44
N GLN A 49 9.49 14.57 -0.80
CA GLN A 49 10.68 15.03 -0.13
C GLN A 49 11.66 15.59 -1.17
N TYR A 50 12.00 16.87 -1.05
CA TYR A 50 12.99 17.48 -1.93
C TYR A 50 14.41 17.03 -1.54
N ARG A 51 15.24 16.77 -2.55
CA ARG A 51 16.62 16.36 -2.32
C ARG A 51 17.38 17.42 -1.52
N GLY A 52 18.08 17.00 -0.46
CA GLY A 52 18.79 17.88 0.44
C GLY A 52 17.92 18.56 1.50
N GLN A 53 16.62 18.25 1.56
CA GLN A 53 15.74 18.72 2.62
C GLN A 53 15.28 17.55 3.49
N GLN A 54 15.18 17.78 4.80
CA GLN A 54 14.65 16.78 5.74
C GLN A 54 13.12 16.83 5.85
N GLY A 55 12.52 17.96 5.49
CA GLY A 55 11.07 18.16 5.58
C GLY A 55 10.30 17.29 4.61
N LEU A 56 9.24 16.66 5.12
CA LEU A 56 8.26 15.90 4.34
C LEU A 56 7.07 16.81 4.03
N ILE A 57 6.63 16.82 2.80
CA ILE A 57 5.46 17.61 2.39
C ILE A 57 4.32 16.65 2.10
N PRO A 58 3.26 16.63 2.92
CA PRO A 58 2.14 15.74 2.73
C PRO A 58 1.36 16.08 1.47
N LEU A 59 0.89 15.04 0.79
CA LEU A 59 0.06 15.12 -0.39
C LEU A 59 -1.33 14.54 -0.07
N LYS A 60 -2.37 15.34 -0.33
CA LYS A 60 -3.76 14.90 -0.20
C LYS A 60 -4.29 14.43 -1.55
N LEU A 61 -4.74 13.20 -1.64
CA LEU A 61 -5.32 12.68 -2.88
C LEU A 61 -6.52 13.50 -3.31
N LYS A 62 -6.45 14.09 -4.51
CA LYS A 62 -7.51 14.87 -5.14
C LYS A 62 -8.35 14.01 -6.09
N SER A 63 -7.69 13.18 -6.89
CA SER A 63 -8.36 12.27 -7.80
C SER A 63 -7.52 11.05 -8.14
N ARG A 64 -8.21 9.94 -8.40
CA ARG A 64 -7.66 8.70 -8.94
C ARG A 64 -8.53 8.22 -10.09
N ALA A 65 -7.95 8.02 -11.26
CA ALA A 65 -8.66 7.51 -12.43
C ALA A 65 -7.96 6.23 -12.93
N VAL A 66 -8.73 5.15 -13.07
CA VAL A 66 -8.25 3.87 -13.58
C VAL A 66 -8.77 3.71 -15.00
N ARG A 67 -7.85 3.52 -15.95
CA ARG A 67 -8.20 3.15 -17.33
C ARG A 67 -7.67 1.75 -17.57
N GLY A 68 -8.56 0.77 -17.56
CA GLY A 68 -8.27 -0.59 -18.00
C GLY A 68 -8.33 -0.67 -19.52
N ASN A 69 -7.51 -1.53 -20.10
CA ASN A 69 -7.69 -1.89 -21.50
C ASN A 69 -8.94 -2.81 -21.59
N VAL A 70 -10.06 -2.28 -22.04
CA VAL A 70 -11.34 -3.01 -22.11
C VAL A 70 -11.24 -4.26 -23.01
N LYS A 71 -10.26 -4.30 -23.92
CA LYS A 71 -10.03 -5.41 -24.85
C LYS A 71 -9.03 -6.45 -24.32
N ASP A 72 -8.18 -6.06 -23.38
CA ASP A 72 -7.12 -6.93 -22.85
C ASP A 72 -7.23 -7.00 -21.32
N LYS A 73 -8.05 -7.95 -20.84
CA LYS A 73 -8.29 -8.16 -19.40
C LYS A 73 -7.02 -8.59 -18.63
N LEU A 74 -5.94 -8.89 -19.33
CA LEU A 74 -4.67 -9.36 -18.78
C LEU A 74 -3.57 -8.28 -18.76
N GLY A 75 -3.81 -7.12 -19.40
CA GLY A 75 -2.83 -6.04 -19.43
C GLY A 75 -2.84 -5.19 -18.15
N PRO A 76 -1.71 -4.57 -17.78
CA PRO A 76 -1.64 -3.70 -16.61
C PRO A 76 -2.58 -2.51 -16.75
N SER A 77 -3.30 -2.20 -15.68
CA SER A 77 -4.16 -1.02 -15.64
C SER A 77 -3.31 0.25 -15.59
N LYS A 78 -3.76 1.27 -16.32
CA LYS A 78 -3.19 2.60 -16.30
C LYS A 78 -3.91 3.44 -15.24
N ILE A 79 -3.19 3.90 -14.23
CA ILE A 79 -3.75 4.65 -13.11
C ILE A 79 -3.18 6.06 -13.13
N THR A 80 -4.06 7.05 -13.16
CA THR A 80 -3.67 8.46 -13.03
C THR A 80 -4.05 8.96 -11.65
N TYR A 81 -3.07 9.52 -10.97
CA TYR A 81 -3.23 10.15 -9.67
C TYR A 81 -3.02 11.65 -9.79
N VAL A 82 -3.79 12.40 -9.01
CA VAL A 82 -3.57 13.84 -8.76
C VAL A 82 -3.66 14.07 -7.27
N TRP A 83 -2.68 14.77 -6.72
CA TRP A 83 -2.64 15.16 -5.32
C TRP A 83 -2.50 16.67 -5.17
N ASP A 84 -3.05 17.20 -4.11
CA ASP A 84 -2.84 18.56 -3.64
C ASP A 84 -1.70 18.58 -2.60
N GLU A 85 -0.75 19.51 -2.78
CA GLU A 85 0.37 19.75 -1.88
C GLU A 85 -0.07 20.64 -0.71
N LEU A 86 0.17 20.20 0.51
CA LEU A 86 -0.22 20.92 1.72
C LEU A 86 1.01 21.31 2.55
N VAL A 87 1.27 22.61 2.68
CA VAL A 87 2.32 23.15 3.54
C VAL A 87 1.68 24.01 4.63
N GLY A 88 1.83 23.61 5.89
CA GLY A 88 1.18 24.27 7.02
C GLY A 88 -0.36 24.31 6.89
N GLY A 89 -0.96 23.28 6.29
CA GLY A 89 -2.40 23.18 6.03
C GLY A 89 -2.90 24.03 4.85
N LYS A 90 -2.02 24.75 4.14
CA LYS A 90 -2.36 25.58 2.98
C LYS A 90 -2.02 24.83 1.69
N LEU A 91 -2.88 24.96 0.68
CA LEU A 91 -2.67 24.42 -0.65
C LEU A 91 -1.59 25.26 -1.38
N THR A 92 -0.42 24.67 -1.62
CA THR A 92 0.74 25.33 -2.24
C THR A 92 1.01 24.88 -3.66
N GLY A 93 0.49 23.70 -4.04
CA GLY A 93 0.66 23.16 -5.38
C GLY A 93 -0.16 21.90 -5.60
N SER A 94 0.05 21.27 -6.74
CA SER A 94 -0.55 19.97 -7.05
C SER A 94 0.43 19.14 -7.87
N TYR A 95 0.46 17.83 -7.61
CA TYR A 95 1.22 16.85 -8.36
C TYR A 95 0.30 15.93 -9.14
N GLY A 96 0.74 15.52 -10.32
CA GLY A 96 0.05 14.48 -11.07
C GLY A 96 1.02 13.53 -11.74
N LEU A 97 0.63 12.27 -11.85
CA LEU A 97 1.35 11.26 -12.60
C LEU A 97 0.41 10.18 -13.13
N THR A 98 0.87 9.47 -14.12
CA THR A 98 0.22 8.27 -14.62
C THR A 98 1.17 7.09 -14.48
N GLN A 99 0.70 6.05 -13.80
CA GLN A 99 1.43 4.80 -13.58
C GLN A 99 0.81 3.67 -14.41
N GLU A 100 1.66 2.86 -15.04
CA GLU A 100 1.28 1.64 -15.74
C GLU A 100 2.32 0.56 -15.40
N ALA A 101 1.96 -0.38 -14.57
CA ALA A 101 2.90 -1.27 -13.88
C ALA A 101 3.99 -0.47 -13.14
N ASP A 102 5.25 -0.61 -13.57
CA ASP A 102 6.45 0.06 -13.04
C ASP A 102 6.78 1.38 -13.74
N LYS A 103 6.04 1.73 -14.82
CA LYS A 103 6.35 2.90 -15.65
C LYS A 103 5.55 4.11 -15.20
N LEU A 104 6.26 5.22 -14.99
CA LEU A 104 5.67 6.53 -14.80
C LEU A 104 5.64 7.31 -16.10
N SER A 105 4.57 8.06 -16.30
CA SER A 105 4.40 8.97 -17.44
C SER A 105 3.55 10.17 -17.04
N LYS A 106 3.63 11.25 -17.82
CA LYS A 106 2.86 12.48 -17.58
C LYS A 106 3.02 12.98 -16.15
N VAL A 107 4.26 13.03 -15.65
CA VAL A 107 4.56 13.48 -14.30
C VAL A 107 4.73 15.00 -14.33
N TRP A 108 4.00 15.71 -13.48
CA TRP A 108 4.02 17.16 -13.41
C TRP A 108 3.80 17.67 -11.98
N TYR A 109 4.27 18.89 -11.75
CA TYR A 109 4.00 19.70 -10.56
C TYR A 109 3.50 21.08 -10.98
N THR A 110 2.38 21.51 -10.42
CA THR A 110 1.87 22.88 -10.57
C THR A 110 2.03 23.62 -9.26
N ARG A 111 2.75 24.73 -9.28
CA ARG A 111 2.94 25.59 -8.13
C ARG A 111 1.88 26.70 -8.10
N ASN A 112 1.12 26.78 -7.00
CA ASN A 112 -0.01 27.72 -6.92
C ASN A 112 0.41 29.20 -6.89
N LYS A 113 1.59 29.52 -6.32
CA LYS A 113 2.08 30.91 -6.18
C LYS A 113 2.07 31.69 -7.49
N ASP A 114 2.41 31.06 -8.59
CA ASP A 114 2.60 31.68 -9.90
C ASP A 114 1.98 30.85 -11.04
N ALA A 115 1.17 29.86 -10.71
CA ALA A 115 0.53 28.92 -11.63
C ALA A 115 1.53 28.21 -12.59
N ARG A 116 2.82 28.18 -12.26
CA ARG A 116 3.84 27.57 -13.09
C ARG A 116 3.73 26.06 -13.04
N VAL A 117 3.75 25.46 -14.23
CA VAL A 117 3.77 23.99 -14.40
C VAL A 117 5.20 23.54 -14.68
N PHE A 118 5.66 22.55 -13.93
CA PHE A 118 6.94 21.88 -14.11
C PHE A 118 6.66 20.46 -14.60
N GLN A 119 7.27 20.08 -15.72
CA GLN A 119 7.31 18.68 -16.14
C GLN A 119 8.39 17.97 -15.32
N LEU A 120 8.12 16.74 -14.92
CA LEU A 120 9.03 15.94 -14.13
C LEU A 120 9.34 14.63 -14.89
N GLU A 121 10.59 14.20 -14.83
CA GLU A 121 11.04 12.95 -15.39
C GLU A 121 11.61 12.07 -14.30
N ARG A 122 11.43 10.75 -14.46
CA ARG A 122 12.03 9.76 -13.55
C ARG A 122 13.55 9.79 -13.74
N GLU A 123 14.28 9.90 -12.65
CA GLU A 123 15.72 9.68 -12.65
C GLU A 123 16.02 8.17 -12.64
N SER A 124 17.14 7.79 -13.23
CA SER A 124 17.64 6.41 -13.06
C SER A 124 17.90 6.17 -11.58
N GLU A 125 17.53 4.99 -11.10
CA GLU A 125 17.70 4.59 -9.70
C GLU A 125 19.14 4.84 -9.25
N GLN A 126 19.29 5.64 -8.18
CA GLN A 126 20.53 5.65 -7.43
C GLN A 126 20.53 4.38 -6.57
N GLU A 127 21.62 3.62 -6.60
CA GLU A 127 21.88 2.50 -5.70
C GLU A 127 21.84 3.01 -4.25
N GLY A 128 20.72 2.85 -3.57
CA GLY A 128 20.58 3.25 -2.18
C GLY A 128 19.14 3.07 -1.72
N GLU A 129 18.90 2.20 -0.76
CA GLU A 129 17.59 1.85 -0.20
C GLU A 129 16.65 1.07 -1.14
N THR A 130 17.17 0.11 -1.89
CA THR A 130 16.32 -0.84 -2.63
C THR A 130 15.44 -1.61 -1.64
N GLY A 131 14.14 -1.44 -1.78
CA GLY A 131 13.17 -2.22 -1.01
C GLY A 131 12.57 -1.55 0.21
N LEU A 132 12.89 -0.28 0.51
CA LEU A 132 12.29 0.47 1.60
C LEU A 132 11.13 1.33 1.11
N ASP A 133 9.91 0.93 1.46
CA ASP A 133 8.70 1.70 1.21
C ASP A 133 8.38 2.64 2.37
N LYS A 134 7.79 3.80 2.05
CA LYS A 134 7.42 4.82 3.05
C LYS A 134 6.02 5.38 2.77
N TYR A 135 5.25 5.59 3.84
CA TYR A 135 3.95 6.25 3.79
C TYR A 135 3.89 7.35 4.84
N LEU A 136 3.14 8.40 4.57
CA LEU A 136 2.85 9.45 5.56
C LEU A 136 1.34 9.47 5.84
N LEU A 137 0.94 8.90 6.97
CA LEU A 137 -0.46 8.83 7.40
C LEU A 137 -0.64 9.57 8.73
N HIS A 138 -1.61 10.47 8.80
CA HIS A 138 -1.92 11.24 10.01
C HIS A 138 -0.71 11.98 10.61
N GLY A 139 0.28 12.33 9.76
CA GLY A 139 1.54 12.93 10.19
C GLY A 139 2.60 11.93 10.67
N VAL A 140 2.29 10.64 10.75
CA VAL A 140 3.22 9.57 11.11
C VAL A 140 3.92 9.06 9.85
N LEU A 141 5.27 9.08 9.86
CA LEU A 141 6.06 8.45 8.82
C LEU A 141 6.19 6.96 9.11
N ILE A 142 5.68 6.15 8.23
CA ILE A 142 5.72 4.69 8.28
C ILE A 142 6.77 4.22 7.28
N SER A 143 7.72 3.39 7.71
CA SER A 143 8.77 2.84 6.85
C SER A 143 8.85 1.33 7.05
N PHE A 144 8.89 0.58 5.95
CA PHE A 144 8.99 -0.88 6.00
C PHE A 144 9.68 -1.42 4.74
N TYR A 145 10.27 -2.61 4.85
CA TYR A 145 10.88 -3.28 3.71
C TYR A 145 9.87 -4.22 3.05
N HIS A 146 9.76 -4.14 1.72
CA HIS A 146 8.97 -5.11 0.95
C HIS A 146 9.73 -6.42 0.70
N SER A 147 11.04 -6.45 0.89
CA SER A 147 11.91 -7.62 0.88
C SER A 147 11.84 -8.42 2.21
N PRO A 148 12.58 -9.53 2.35
CA PRO A 148 12.54 -10.36 3.57
C PRO A 148 12.84 -9.66 4.89
N ASN A 149 13.51 -8.49 4.87
CA ASN A 149 13.71 -7.72 6.09
C ASN A 149 12.35 -7.31 6.71
N GLY A 150 12.10 -7.77 7.93
CA GLY A 150 10.84 -7.54 8.64
C GLY A 150 10.77 -6.21 9.41
N LEU A 151 11.76 -5.33 9.29
CA LEU A 151 11.75 -4.07 10.04
C LEU A 151 10.60 -3.16 9.59
N LEU A 152 9.78 -2.75 10.56
CA LEU A 152 8.74 -1.73 10.45
C LEU A 152 9.04 -0.62 11.44
N SER A 153 8.98 0.62 10.99
CA SER A 153 9.19 1.80 11.84
C SER A 153 8.02 2.78 11.70
N PHE A 154 7.52 3.26 12.82
CA PHE A 154 6.62 4.41 12.91
C PHE A 154 7.38 5.57 13.55
N SER A 155 7.52 6.68 12.83
CA SER A 155 8.09 7.93 13.37
C SER A 155 6.96 8.94 13.57
N TYR A 156 6.70 9.27 14.81
CA TYR A 156 5.57 10.10 15.22
C TYR A 156 5.93 11.60 15.25
N PRO A 157 4.93 12.50 15.09
CA PRO A 157 5.17 13.96 15.10
C PRO A 157 5.71 14.48 16.44
N ASP A 158 5.49 13.78 17.55
CA ASP A 158 6.00 14.11 18.88
C ASP A 158 7.48 13.73 19.09
N GLY A 159 8.12 13.16 18.07
CA GLY A 159 9.51 12.72 18.10
C GLY A 159 9.71 11.29 18.61
N LEU A 160 8.65 10.59 19.02
CA LEU A 160 8.74 9.18 19.35
C LEU A 160 8.96 8.33 18.09
N ALA A 161 9.66 7.23 18.24
CA ALA A 161 9.81 6.23 17.20
C ALA A 161 9.50 4.84 17.77
N GLN A 162 8.76 4.06 17.02
CA GLN A 162 8.44 2.67 17.36
C GLN A 162 8.99 1.77 16.26
N ASN A 163 9.92 0.89 16.62
CA ASN A 163 10.47 -0.12 15.72
C ASN A 163 9.90 -1.49 16.07
N LEU A 164 9.40 -2.18 15.08
CA LEU A 164 8.71 -3.45 15.21
C LEU A 164 9.28 -4.46 14.21
N GLN A 165 9.08 -5.73 14.50
CA GLN A 165 9.41 -6.82 13.60
C GLN A 165 8.11 -7.39 13.00
N LEU A 166 7.97 -7.30 11.68
CA LEU A 166 6.90 -7.97 10.94
C LEU A 166 7.26 -9.44 10.73
N PRO A 167 6.26 -10.32 10.53
CA PRO A 167 6.50 -11.72 10.22
C PRO A 167 7.48 -11.89 9.04
N GLU A 168 8.36 -12.86 9.15
CA GLU A 168 9.32 -13.21 8.11
C GLU A 168 8.65 -13.99 6.97
N PHE A 169 9.34 -14.08 5.85
CA PHE A 169 8.91 -14.89 4.72
C PHE A 169 9.47 -16.30 4.85
N ASP A 170 8.66 -17.30 4.55
CA ASP A 170 9.13 -18.69 4.46
C ASP A 170 9.91 -18.97 3.16
N ARG A 171 9.91 -18.02 2.21
CA ARG A 171 10.61 -18.11 0.92
C ARG A 171 11.27 -16.77 0.58
N PRO A 172 12.39 -16.77 -0.17
CA PRO A 172 13.14 -15.54 -0.49
C PRO A 172 12.46 -14.61 -1.49
N ASP A 173 11.55 -15.12 -2.34
CA ASP A 173 10.99 -14.36 -3.48
C ASP A 173 9.68 -13.60 -3.23
N PRO A 174 8.90 -13.83 -2.15
CA PRO A 174 7.67 -13.11 -1.94
C PRO A 174 7.91 -11.65 -1.56
N VAL A 175 6.95 -10.81 -1.94
CA VAL A 175 6.97 -9.37 -1.66
C VAL A 175 5.95 -9.04 -0.59
N ARG A 176 6.37 -8.34 0.45
CA ARG A 176 5.49 -7.72 1.43
C ARG A 176 4.71 -6.59 0.77
N GLN A 177 3.43 -6.52 1.06
CA GLN A 177 2.58 -5.45 0.58
C GLN A 177 2.10 -4.61 1.75
N GLY A 178 2.24 -3.29 1.66
CA GLY A 178 1.58 -2.34 2.54
C GLY A 178 0.24 -1.91 1.95
N ILE A 179 -0.83 -2.03 2.71
CA ILE A 179 -2.20 -1.73 2.27
C ILE A 179 -2.81 -0.72 3.22
N ILE A 180 -3.30 0.39 2.68
CA ILE A 180 -3.91 1.48 3.45
C ILE A 180 -5.42 1.44 3.27
N ALA A 181 -6.15 1.25 4.37
CA ALA A 181 -7.60 1.24 4.39
C ALA A 181 -8.12 1.57 5.80
N ASP A 182 -9.36 2.01 5.90
CA ASP A 182 -10.08 2.12 7.17
C ASP A 182 -10.62 0.71 7.51
N TYR A 183 -9.89 -0.01 8.36
CA TYR A 183 -10.22 -1.40 8.73
C TYR A 183 -11.25 -1.48 9.83
N ASN A 184 -11.33 -0.50 10.71
CA ASN A 184 -12.22 -0.48 11.87
C ASN A 184 -13.48 0.41 11.68
N PHE A 185 -13.58 1.09 10.51
CA PHE A 185 -14.72 1.93 10.12
C PHE A 185 -14.91 3.18 10.99
N ASP A 186 -13.83 3.72 11.54
CA ASP A 186 -13.84 4.95 12.34
C ASP A 186 -13.61 6.24 11.51
N GLY A 187 -13.31 6.08 10.22
CA GLY A 187 -13.09 7.17 9.28
C GLY A 187 -11.62 7.58 9.14
N TYR A 188 -10.72 6.96 9.86
CA TYR A 188 -9.27 7.15 9.70
C TYR A 188 -8.66 6.01 8.89
N ASP A 189 -7.66 6.32 8.08
CA ASP A 189 -6.92 5.30 7.36
C ASP A 189 -5.95 4.58 8.31
N ASP A 190 -6.02 3.26 8.30
CA ASP A 190 -5.13 2.34 8.98
C ASP A 190 -4.09 1.79 7.99
N VAL A 191 -3.14 0.99 8.46
CA VAL A 191 -2.17 0.31 7.61
C VAL A 191 -2.09 -1.18 7.95
N ALA A 192 -2.04 -2.01 6.92
CA ALA A 192 -1.80 -3.44 7.06
C ALA A 192 -0.59 -3.86 6.21
N PHE A 193 0.17 -4.80 6.74
CA PHE A 193 1.29 -5.43 6.02
C PHE A 193 0.96 -6.89 5.81
N SER A 194 1.07 -7.35 4.56
CA SER A 194 0.73 -8.72 4.23
C SER A 194 1.88 -9.45 3.55
N ILE A 195 2.01 -10.72 3.84
CA ILE A 195 2.94 -11.65 3.20
C ILE A 195 2.16 -12.82 2.61
N PRO A 196 2.64 -13.46 1.51
CA PRO A 196 2.05 -14.70 1.04
C PRO A 196 2.17 -15.79 2.10
N ASP A 197 1.12 -16.58 2.26
CA ASP A 197 1.18 -17.78 3.11
C ASP A 197 2.04 -18.86 2.43
N ALA A 198 2.99 -19.41 3.16
CA ALA A 198 3.89 -20.45 2.67
C ALA A 198 3.20 -21.80 2.48
N GLY A 199 2.14 -22.07 3.21
CA GLY A 199 1.49 -23.39 3.23
C GLY A 199 0.89 -23.77 1.89
N MET A 200 0.18 -22.88 1.25
CA MET A 200 -0.55 -23.12 -0.01
C MET A 200 -0.21 -22.15 -1.13
N GLY A 201 0.44 -21.01 -0.84
CA GLY A 201 0.73 -19.95 -1.82
C GLY A 201 -0.51 -19.32 -2.47
N VAL A 202 -1.67 -19.47 -1.85
CA VAL A 202 -2.97 -19.12 -2.42
C VAL A 202 -3.54 -17.86 -1.79
N TYR A 203 -3.16 -17.54 -0.56
CA TYR A 203 -3.62 -16.38 0.20
C TYR A 203 -2.49 -15.75 1.00
N ARG A 204 -2.78 -14.60 1.57
CA ARG A 204 -1.83 -13.77 2.31
C ARG A 204 -2.28 -13.66 3.76
N THR A 205 -1.30 -13.60 4.66
CA THR A 205 -1.52 -13.26 6.07
C THR A 205 -1.21 -11.80 6.31
N PHE A 206 -1.91 -11.19 7.28
CA PHE A 206 -1.88 -9.75 7.52
C PHE A 206 -1.52 -9.41 8.95
N SER A 207 -0.70 -8.38 9.12
CA SER A 207 -0.53 -7.64 10.37
C SER A 207 -1.20 -6.28 10.20
N ILE A 208 -2.25 -5.99 10.95
CA ILE A 208 -3.07 -4.79 10.81
C ILE A 208 -2.77 -3.85 11.96
N TYR A 209 -2.43 -2.59 11.66
CA TYR A 209 -2.19 -1.54 12.65
C TYR A 209 -3.26 -0.47 12.50
N LEU A 210 -4.09 -0.32 13.53
CA LEU A 210 -5.15 0.67 13.58
C LEU A 210 -4.59 1.99 14.11
N TYR A 211 -4.97 3.10 13.48
CA TYR A 211 -4.68 4.43 13.98
C TYR A 211 -5.67 4.82 15.08
N ASN A 212 -5.15 5.26 16.21
CA ASN A 212 -5.98 5.80 17.28
C ASN A 212 -5.87 7.34 17.27
N PRO A 213 -6.94 8.08 16.95
CA PRO A 213 -6.91 9.53 16.84
C PRO A 213 -6.71 10.26 18.19
N GLU A 214 -7.03 9.62 19.32
CA GLU A 214 -6.83 10.19 20.67
C GLU A 214 -5.35 10.16 21.05
N SER A 215 -4.70 9.00 20.94
CA SER A 215 -3.28 8.84 21.22
C SER A 215 -2.38 9.29 20.07
N LYS A 216 -2.92 9.43 18.85
CA LYS A 216 -2.20 9.68 17.59
C LYS A 216 -1.15 8.62 17.24
N HIS A 217 -1.35 7.40 17.72
CA HIS A 217 -0.45 6.28 17.51
C HIS A 217 -1.13 5.12 16.77
N PHE A 218 -0.32 4.31 16.08
CA PHE A 218 -0.76 3.05 15.52
C PHE A 218 -0.64 1.93 16.54
N GLN A 219 -1.64 1.05 16.58
CA GLN A 219 -1.70 -0.10 17.49
C GLN A 219 -1.99 -1.36 16.70
N LEU A 220 -1.24 -2.43 16.97
CA LEU A 220 -1.48 -3.73 16.36
C LEU A 220 -2.88 -4.25 16.75
N LEU A 221 -3.69 -4.56 15.75
CA LEU A 221 -4.97 -5.23 15.95
C LEU A 221 -4.72 -6.68 16.35
N ALA A 222 -5.27 -7.07 17.50
CA ALA A 222 -5.22 -8.46 17.95
C ALA A 222 -6.00 -9.36 16.99
N GLU A 223 -5.42 -10.51 16.65
CA GLU A 223 -6.10 -11.51 15.83
C GLU A 223 -7.37 -12.02 16.51
N PRO A 224 -8.43 -12.24 15.74
CA PRO A 224 -9.65 -12.81 16.30
C PRO A 224 -9.39 -14.27 16.74
N ASN A 225 -9.83 -14.58 17.94
CA ASN A 225 -9.77 -15.93 18.49
C ASN A 225 -11.19 -16.37 18.90
N ASP A 226 -11.98 -16.80 17.93
CA ASP A 226 -13.34 -17.30 18.16
C ASP A 226 -13.44 -18.75 17.68
N SER A 227 -13.89 -19.66 18.56
CA SER A 227 -14.01 -21.09 18.26
C SER A 227 -15.03 -21.40 17.16
N LYS A 228 -15.89 -20.46 16.79
CA LYS A 228 -16.86 -20.59 15.70
C LYS A 228 -16.28 -20.19 14.34
N ALA A 229 -15.12 -19.53 14.32
CA ALA A 229 -14.45 -19.14 13.09
C ALA A 229 -13.91 -20.35 12.35
N SER A 230 -13.96 -20.29 11.03
CA SER A 230 -13.40 -21.32 10.14
C SER A 230 -11.98 -21.00 9.70
N CYS A 231 -11.59 -19.73 9.76
CA CYS A 231 -10.25 -19.25 9.43
C CYS A 231 -9.48 -18.84 10.69
N PHE A 232 -8.17 -19.06 10.69
CA PHE A 232 -7.29 -18.65 11.77
C PHE A 232 -6.58 -17.35 11.40
N GLY A 233 -6.58 -16.38 12.32
CA GLY A 233 -5.89 -15.10 12.12
C GLY A 233 -6.45 -14.27 10.98
N PHE A 234 -5.61 -13.39 10.44
CA PHE A 234 -5.98 -12.48 9.35
C PHE A 234 -5.50 -13.02 8.00
N CYS A 235 -6.26 -13.95 7.42
CA CYS A 235 -6.00 -14.50 6.08
C CYS A 235 -6.84 -13.78 5.03
N ASP A 236 -6.25 -13.36 3.90
CA ASP A 236 -6.92 -12.70 2.75
C ASP A 236 -7.94 -11.64 3.19
N VAL A 237 -7.48 -10.71 4.02
CA VAL A 237 -8.33 -9.70 4.63
C VAL A 237 -8.94 -8.78 3.59
N THR A 238 -10.26 -8.58 3.68
CA THR A 238 -11.00 -7.61 2.90
C THR A 238 -11.96 -6.81 3.78
N VAL A 239 -12.34 -5.62 3.31
CA VAL A 239 -13.22 -4.70 4.05
C VAL A 239 -14.55 -4.57 3.32
N ASP A 240 -15.64 -5.02 3.95
CA ASP A 240 -17.01 -4.74 3.50
C ASP A 240 -17.50 -3.43 4.13
N ARG A 241 -17.23 -2.32 3.44
CA ARG A 241 -17.59 -0.98 3.92
C ARG A 241 -19.09 -0.78 4.08
N LYS A 242 -19.91 -1.41 3.24
CA LYS A 242 -21.36 -1.27 3.27
C LYS A 242 -21.95 -1.85 4.56
N ASN A 243 -21.46 -2.99 4.98
CA ASN A 243 -21.96 -3.71 6.14
C ASN A 243 -21.10 -3.49 7.40
N LYS A 244 -20.00 -2.72 7.28
CA LYS A 244 -18.99 -2.51 8.32
C LYS A 244 -18.47 -3.84 8.88
N LEU A 245 -17.98 -4.71 8.00
CA LEU A 245 -17.42 -6.00 8.35
C LEU A 245 -15.97 -6.12 7.87
N LEU A 246 -15.12 -6.62 8.75
CA LEU A 246 -13.80 -7.14 8.38
C LEU A 246 -13.99 -8.61 8.00
N MET A 247 -13.54 -8.97 6.80
CA MET A 247 -13.69 -10.31 6.26
C MET A 247 -12.33 -10.98 6.19
N THR A 248 -12.25 -12.25 6.58
CA THR A 248 -11.10 -13.10 6.32
C THR A 248 -11.50 -14.24 5.39
N SER A 249 -10.55 -14.77 4.63
CA SER A 249 -10.79 -15.91 3.75
C SER A 249 -9.69 -16.95 3.91
N CYS A 250 -10.06 -18.23 3.94
CA CYS A 250 -9.11 -19.31 4.07
C CYS A 250 -9.60 -20.58 3.36
N ARG A 251 -8.69 -21.50 3.11
CA ARG A 251 -8.99 -22.80 2.53
C ARG A 251 -8.74 -23.90 3.54
N GLY A 252 -9.77 -24.69 3.82
CA GLY A 252 -9.67 -25.92 4.59
C GLY A 252 -9.97 -27.12 3.69
N ALA A 253 -8.97 -27.95 3.40
CA ALA A 253 -9.06 -29.07 2.43
C ALA A 253 -9.56 -28.59 1.06
N ALA A 254 -10.74 -29.04 0.61
CA ALA A 254 -11.34 -28.65 -0.67
C ALA A 254 -12.34 -27.48 -0.56
N THR A 255 -12.50 -26.91 0.62
CA THR A 255 -13.54 -25.90 0.89
C THR A 255 -12.91 -24.54 1.17
N TRP A 256 -13.43 -23.52 0.55
CA TRP A 256 -13.13 -22.14 0.89
C TRP A 256 -14.13 -21.61 1.92
N TRP A 257 -13.61 -20.88 2.90
CA TRP A 257 -14.38 -20.25 3.94
C TRP A 257 -14.15 -18.74 3.93
N LYS A 258 -15.18 -18.00 4.33
CA LYS A 258 -15.08 -16.57 4.62
C LYS A 258 -15.69 -16.31 5.98
N ASP A 259 -14.92 -15.77 6.90
CA ASP A 259 -15.39 -15.31 8.19
C ASP A 259 -15.64 -13.81 8.16
N ALA A 260 -16.72 -13.41 8.78
CA ALA A 260 -17.10 -12.02 8.93
C ALA A 260 -16.99 -11.62 10.40
N TYR A 261 -16.31 -10.51 10.63
CA TYR A 261 -16.13 -9.92 11.96
C TYR A 261 -16.67 -8.50 12.01
N ARG A 262 -17.12 -8.08 13.18
CA ARG A 262 -17.56 -6.71 13.43
C ARG A 262 -16.79 -6.14 14.62
N PHE A 263 -16.45 -4.86 14.52
CA PHE A 263 -15.95 -4.10 15.66
C PHE A 263 -17.11 -3.73 16.59
N ILE A 264 -16.90 -3.95 17.88
CA ILE A 264 -17.77 -3.47 18.95
C ILE A 264 -17.06 -2.38 19.74
N SER A 265 -17.77 -1.78 20.70
CA SER A 265 -17.20 -0.76 21.60
C SER A 265 -15.89 -1.25 22.21
N GLY A 266 -14.89 -0.34 22.29
CA GLY A 266 -13.54 -0.69 22.76
C GLY A 266 -12.63 -1.31 21.71
N GLY A 267 -13.00 -1.27 20.41
CA GLY A 267 -12.14 -1.72 19.31
C GLY A 267 -11.96 -3.25 19.20
N LYS A 268 -12.76 -4.04 19.92
CA LYS A 268 -12.70 -5.49 19.89
C LYS A 268 -13.42 -6.06 18.66
N LEU A 269 -12.77 -6.98 17.95
CA LEU A 269 -13.40 -7.79 16.90
C LEU A 269 -14.22 -8.93 17.50
N VAL A 270 -15.43 -9.11 16.98
CA VAL A 270 -16.29 -10.25 17.29
C VAL A 270 -16.72 -10.96 16.02
N TRP A 271 -16.70 -12.26 16.05
CA TRP A 271 -17.20 -13.10 14.96
C TRP A 271 -18.72 -12.90 14.76
N VAL A 272 -19.15 -12.81 13.51
CA VAL A 272 -20.54 -12.66 13.11
C VAL A 272 -21.06 -13.95 12.46
N ARG A 273 -20.32 -14.46 11.49
CA ARG A 273 -20.68 -15.67 10.74
C ARG A 273 -19.53 -16.19 9.91
N SER A 274 -19.59 -17.49 9.59
CA SER A 274 -18.77 -18.12 8.54
C SER A 274 -19.63 -18.43 7.32
N ILE A 275 -19.09 -18.21 6.13
CA ILE A 275 -19.73 -18.49 4.85
C ILE A 275 -18.84 -19.47 4.11
N LYS A 276 -19.44 -20.59 3.69
CA LYS A 276 -18.78 -21.52 2.78
C LYS A 276 -18.88 -20.95 1.37
N SER A 277 -17.73 -20.77 0.71
CA SER A 277 -17.69 -20.41 -0.72
C SER A 277 -17.27 -21.63 -1.54
N GLN A 278 -17.92 -21.80 -2.66
CA GLN A 278 -17.60 -22.87 -3.61
C GLN A 278 -16.36 -22.52 -4.44
#